data_0e3f06ed72108f9744823ca4a706af11
#
_entry.id   0e3f06ed72108f9744823ca4a706af11
#
_cell.length_a   1.000
_cell.length_b   1.000
_cell.length_c   1.000
_cell.angle_alpha   90.00
_cell.angle_beta   90.00
_cell.angle_gamma   90.00
#
_symmetry.space_group_name_H-M   'P 1'
#
loop_
_entity.id
_entity.type
_entity.pdbx_description
1 polymer ?
#
loop_
_entity_poly.entity_id
_entity_poly.type
_entity_poly.pdbx_seq_one_letter_code
_entity_poly.pdbx_strand_id
1 'polypeptide(L)'
;MSNSDLLEELRGRELPGGGWSFFGARQVSLEATSLASLCLLAERPSEALRLGKLLSGVQLADGSWPSFVGDQESSWTTALAICALNSVNDPSKARERGESWLLRAKGREGHWFWRWKFKTADRNVRFDPDKYGWPWVTGSASWVIPTAFSIIAIEQFTVCNRSEESEKRIHLGVEMLLDRACVDGGWNSGNSLVYGVPLRPGSGANSELPRS
;
A
#
# COMPACT_ATOMS: atom_id res chain seq x y z
N MET A 1 6.27 24.60 16.87
CA MET A 1 6.68 24.40 15.47
C MET A 1 5.45 24.59 14.62
N SER A 2 5.47 25.51 13.65
CA SER A 2 4.36 25.71 12.72
C SER A 2 4.35 24.62 11.63
N ASN A 3 3.23 24.48 10.88
CA ASN A 3 3.21 23.57 9.72
C ASN A 3 4.30 23.93 8.70
N SER A 4 4.56 25.24 8.52
CA SER A 4 5.61 25.73 7.63
C SER A 4 7.00 25.25 8.07
N ASP A 5 7.29 25.27 9.39
CA ASP A 5 8.60 24.81 9.91
C ASP A 5 8.80 23.32 9.66
N LEU A 6 7.73 22.50 9.83
CA LEU A 6 7.75 21.07 9.58
C LEU A 6 8.00 20.75 8.10
N LEU A 7 7.36 21.51 7.19
CA LEU A 7 7.56 21.32 5.75
C LEU A 7 8.98 21.74 5.31
N GLU A 8 9.55 22.79 5.90
CA GLU A 8 10.95 23.15 5.63
C GLU A 8 11.92 22.07 6.15
N GLU A 9 11.66 21.51 7.34
CA GLU A 9 12.46 20.40 7.86
C GLU A 9 12.33 19.15 6.95
N LEU A 10 11.12 18.83 6.47
CA LEU A 10 10.91 17.74 5.50
C LEU A 10 11.76 17.98 4.24
N ARG A 11 11.73 19.20 3.68
CA ARG A 11 12.54 19.57 2.51
C ARG A 11 14.02 19.44 2.76
N GLY A 12 14.50 19.86 3.92
CA GLY A 12 15.92 19.74 4.28
C GLY A 12 16.44 18.31 4.31
N ARG A 13 15.55 17.34 4.33
CA ARG A 13 15.87 15.90 4.28
C ARG A 13 15.73 15.27 2.89
N GLU A 14 15.40 16.06 1.88
CA GLU A 14 15.34 15.57 0.48
C GLU A 14 16.74 15.16 0.01
N LEU A 15 16.82 14.03 -0.70
CA LEU A 15 18.06 13.56 -1.29
C LEU A 15 18.48 14.45 -2.47
N PRO A 16 19.80 14.59 -2.77
CA PRO A 16 20.29 15.43 -3.86
C PRO A 16 19.71 15.11 -5.25
N GLY A 17 19.30 13.86 -5.47
CA GLY A 17 18.64 13.42 -6.71
C GLY A 17 17.13 13.58 -6.72
N GLY A 18 16.54 14.13 -5.66
CA GLY A 18 15.11 14.21 -5.42
C GLY A 18 14.57 13.00 -4.65
N GLY A 19 13.44 13.21 -3.93
CA GLY A 19 12.80 12.19 -3.12
C GLY A 19 13.44 11.98 -1.74
N TRP A 20 12.89 11.03 -0.99
CA TRP A 20 13.28 10.77 0.40
C TRP A 20 13.68 9.32 0.60
N SER A 21 14.49 9.07 1.63
CA SER A 21 14.83 7.74 2.12
C SER A 21 14.40 7.57 3.58
N PHE A 22 14.42 6.32 4.06
CA PHE A 22 14.25 6.02 5.48
C PHE A 22 15.62 5.93 6.19
N PHE A 23 15.70 6.45 7.41
CA PHE A 23 16.81 6.23 8.36
C PHE A 23 18.23 6.47 7.79
N GLY A 24 18.41 7.53 6.99
CA GLY A 24 19.72 7.89 6.45
C GLY A 24 20.24 6.98 5.33
N ALA A 25 19.40 6.10 4.79
CA ALA A 25 19.72 5.39 3.55
C ALA A 25 19.91 6.39 2.39
N ARG A 26 20.70 6.01 1.40
CA ARG A 26 20.96 6.86 0.22
C ARG A 26 20.02 6.54 -0.95
N GLN A 27 19.31 5.44 -0.87
CA GLN A 27 18.39 4.99 -1.92
C GLN A 27 17.02 5.63 -1.72
N VAL A 28 16.45 6.19 -2.77
CA VAL A 28 15.14 6.84 -2.73
C VAL A 28 14.05 5.78 -2.46
N SER A 29 13.30 5.97 -1.37
CA SER A 29 12.11 5.18 -1.05
C SER A 29 10.90 5.78 -1.76
N LEU A 30 10.17 4.96 -2.51
CA LEU A 30 8.95 5.42 -3.19
C LEU A 30 7.78 5.60 -2.21
N GLU A 31 7.77 4.89 -1.09
CA GLU A 31 6.83 5.14 0.00
C GLU A 31 7.04 6.54 0.59
N ALA A 32 8.24 6.83 1.09
CA ALA A 32 8.55 8.13 1.68
C ALA A 32 8.34 9.29 0.69
N THR A 33 8.73 9.10 -0.58
CA THR A 33 8.58 10.11 -1.63
C THR A 33 7.12 10.38 -1.99
N SER A 34 6.28 9.34 -2.08
CA SER A 34 4.85 9.47 -2.34
C SER A 34 4.14 10.19 -1.19
N LEU A 35 4.44 9.83 0.06
CA LEU A 35 3.90 10.48 1.24
C LEU A 35 4.34 11.94 1.34
N ALA A 36 5.62 12.24 1.06
CA ALA A 36 6.11 13.61 1.02
C ALA A 36 5.40 14.45 -0.07
N SER A 37 5.15 13.87 -1.26
CA SER A 37 4.38 14.53 -2.32
C SER A 37 2.98 14.91 -1.86
N LEU A 38 2.29 14.01 -1.17
CA LEU A 38 0.95 14.27 -0.62
C LEU A 38 0.98 15.35 0.47
N CYS A 39 1.98 15.34 1.35
CA CYS A 39 2.13 16.36 2.40
C CYS A 39 2.42 17.75 1.83
N LEU A 40 3.23 17.85 0.78
CA LEU A 40 3.62 19.11 0.16
C LEU A 40 2.52 19.73 -0.72
N LEU A 41 1.52 18.95 -1.12
CA LEU A 41 0.53 19.36 -2.11
C LEU A 41 -0.17 20.68 -1.77
N ALA A 42 -0.62 20.84 -0.52
CA ALA A 42 -1.43 21.98 -0.10
C ALA A 42 -0.66 23.31 -0.10
N GLU A 43 0.59 23.30 0.34
CA GLU A 43 1.38 24.52 0.50
C GLU A 43 2.43 24.72 -0.61
N ARG A 44 2.81 23.63 -1.30
CA ARG A 44 3.89 23.62 -2.30
C ARG A 44 3.54 22.77 -3.54
N PRO A 45 2.51 23.12 -4.28
CA PRO A 45 2.01 22.31 -5.39
C PRO A 45 3.04 22.10 -6.51
N SER A 46 3.96 23.03 -6.72
CA SER A 46 5.03 22.88 -7.72
C SER A 46 6.04 21.80 -7.34
N GLU A 47 6.32 21.64 -6.05
CA GLU A 47 7.20 20.57 -5.57
C GLU A 47 6.49 19.21 -5.65
N ALA A 48 5.23 19.13 -5.25
CA ALA A 48 4.42 17.94 -5.41
C ALA A 48 4.35 17.51 -6.89
N LEU A 49 4.17 18.43 -7.81
CA LEU A 49 4.18 18.14 -9.26
C LEU A 49 5.55 17.61 -9.74
N ARG A 50 6.65 18.16 -9.24
CA ARG A 50 8.01 17.68 -9.55
C ARG A 50 8.20 16.23 -9.07
N LEU A 51 7.70 15.91 -7.87
CA LEU A 51 7.74 14.54 -7.35
C LEU A 51 6.86 13.59 -8.14
N GLY A 52 5.69 14.04 -8.61
CA GLY A 52 4.85 13.29 -9.54
C GLY A 52 5.61 12.88 -10.81
N LYS A 53 6.39 13.80 -11.39
CA LYS A 53 7.25 13.48 -12.54
C LYS A 53 8.34 12.46 -12.22
N LEU A 54 8.95 12.54 -11.03
CA LEU A 54 9.91 11.54 -10.56
C LEU A 54 9.23 10.17 -10.46
N LEU A 55 8.07 10.10 -9.80
CA LEU A 55 7.31 8.85 -9.65
C LEU A 55 6.94 8.24 -11.02
N SER A 56 6.43 9.05 -11.95
CA SER A 56 6.10 8.58 -13.31
C SER A 56 7.33 8.03 -14.04
N GLY A 57 8.52 8.60 -13.81
CA GLY A 57 9.77 8.21 -14.45
C GLY A 57 10.37 6.91 -13.94
N VAL A 58 9.98 6.43 -12.76
CA VAL A 58 10.51 5.21 -12.13
C VAL A 58 9.52 4.04 -12.11
N GLN A 59 8.41 4.16 -12.85
CA GLN A 59 7.43 3.10 -13.00
C GLN A 59 8.01 1.90 -13.73
N LEU A 60 7.74 0.69 -13.24
CA LEU A 60 8.15 -0.56 -13.88
C LEU A 60 7.33 -0.83 -15.16
N ALA A 61 7.86 -1.71 -16.01
CA ALA A 61 7.24 -2.05 -17.29
C ALA A 61 5.85 -2.71 -17.13
N ASP A 62 5.61 -3.41 -16.02
CA ASP A 62 4.32 -4.03 -15.71
C ASP A 62 3.26 -3.05 -15.21
N GLY A 63 3.63 -1.79 -14.99
CA GLY A 63 2.79 -0.71 -14.52
C GLY A 63 2.84 -0.49 -13.00
N SER A 64 3.59 -1.28 -12.26
CA SER A 64 3.78 -1.14 -10.81
C SER A 64 4.92 -0.18 -10.45
N TRP A 65 5.10 0.03 -9.14
CA TRP A 65 6.26 0.69 -8.56
C TRP A 65 6.96 -0.24 -7.58
N PRO A 66 8.31 -0.22 -7.56
CA PRO A 66 9.10 -0.94 -6.57
C PRO A 66 9.13 -0.19 -5.23
N SER A 67 9.67 -0.80 -4.18
CA SER A 67 9.85 -0.13 -2.88
C SER A 67 10.91 0.99 -2.93
N PHE A 68 11.96 0.79 -3.71
CA PHE A 68 13.06 1.74 -3.87
C PHE A 68 13.41 1.95 -5.34
N VAL A 69 13.90 3.13 -5.66
CA VAL A 69 14.37 3.43 -7.03
C VAL A 69 15.52 2.50 -7.40
N GLY A 70 15.41 1.84 -8.55
CA GLY A 70 16.39 0.87 -9.05
C GLY A 70 16.01 -0.59 -8.78
N ASP A 71 15.11 -0.87 -7.85
CA ASP A 71 14.57 -2.21 -7.66
C ASP A 71 13.65 -2.60 -8.83
N GLN A 72 13.49 -3.91 -9.03
CA GLN A 72 12.65 -4.46 -10.10
C GLN A 72 11.45 -5.25 -9.56
N GLU A 73 11.30 -5.31 -8.22
CA GLU A 73 10.22 -6.05 -7.60
C GLU A 73 9.01 -5.14 -7.37
N SER A 74 7.87 -5.54 -7.92
CA SER A 74 6.59 -4.86 -7.76
C SER A 74 6.13 -4.88 -6.30
N SER A 75 5.71 -3.74 -5.78
CA SER A 75 5.34 -3.60 -4.37
C SER A 75 4.07 -2.78 -4.16
N TRP A 76 3.59 -2.77 -2.93
CA TRP A 76 2.43 -2.00 -2.45
C TRP A 76 2.58 -0.49 -2.64
N THR A 77 3.80 0.03 -2.77
CA THR A 77 4.07 1.44 -3.05
C THR A 77 3.40 1.91 -4.34
N THR A 78 3.01 0.95 -5.21
CA THR A 78 2.16 1.21 -6.37
C THR A 78 0.89 1.98 -5.99
N ALA A 79 0.21 1.60 -4.92
CA ALA A 79 -0.98 2.30 -4.45
C ALA A 79 -0.67 3.74 -4.00
N LEU A 80 0.41 3.94 -3.26
CA LEU A 80 0.83 5.28 -2.82
C LEU A 80 1.25 6.18 -3.99
N ALA A 81 1.99 5.63 -4.95
CA ALA A 81 2.38 6.36 -6.14
C ALA A 81 1.16 6.83 -6.95
N ILE A 82 0.14 5.98 -7.11
CA ILE A 82 -1.13 6.35 -7.75
C ILE A 82 -1.83 7.47 -6.97
N CYS A 83 -1.93 7.38 -5.65
CA CYS A 83 -2.51 8.44 -4.82
C CYS A 83 -1.78 9.78 -5.02
N ALA A 84 -0.46 9.77 -5.02
CA ALA A 84 0.34 10.98 -5.25
C ALA A 84 0.14 11.55 -6.66
N LEU A 85 0.15 10.70 -7.70
CA LEU A 85 -0.07 11.12 -9.09
C LEU A 85 -1.49 11.65 -9.33
N ASN A 86 -2.51 11.05 -8.69
CA ASN A 86 -3.87 11.56 -8.73
C ASN A 86 -3.97 12.96 -8.14
N SER A 87 -3.31 13.18 -7.01
CA SER A 87 -3.37 14.45 -6.28
C SER A 87 -2.77 15.63 -7.06
N VAL A 88 -1.78 15.37 -7.91
CA VAL A 88 -1.16 16.39 -8.76
C VAL A 88 -1.73 16.43 -10.18
N ASN A 89 -2.78 15.65 -10.48
CA ASN A 89 -3.36 15.52 -11.81
C ASN A 89 -2.30 15.22 -12.89
N ASP A 90 -1.40 14.30 -12.62
CA ASP A 90 -0.33 13.93 -13.55
C ASP A 90 -0.90 13.51 -14.91
N PRO A 91 -0.48 14.13 -16.02
CA PRO A 91 -1.04 13.87 -17.35
C PRO A 91 -0.51 12.58 -17.99
N SER A 92 0.45 11.91 -17.36
CA SER A 92 1.02 10.68 -17.88
C SER A 92 0.03 9.51 -17.77
N LYS A 93 0.21 8.50 -18.62
CA LYS A 93 -0.54 7.24 -18.49
C LYS A 93 -0.05 6.34 -17.35
N ALA A 94 0.83 6.84 -16.48
CA ALA A 94 1.40 6.06 -15.38
C ALA A 94 0.30 5.62 -14.40
N ARG A 95 -0.66 6.50 -14.09
CA ARG A 95 -1.81 6.17 -13.23
C ARG A 95 -2.64 5.02 -13.79
N GLU A 96 -3.02 5.09 -15.07
CA GLU A 96 -3.84 4.07 -15.74
C GLU A 96 -3.15 2.70 -15.76
N ARG A 97 -1.83 2.68 -16.02
CA ARG A 97 -1.05 1.44 -15.96
C ARG A 97 -0.98 0.88 -14.53
N GLY A 98 -0.78 1.76 -13.54
CA GLY A 98 -0.75 1.39 -12.13
C GLY A 98 -2.08 0.83 -11.63
N GLU A 99 -3.20 1.46 -11.99
CA GLU A 99 -4.53 0.94 -11.68
C GLU A 99 -4.75 -0.44 -12.30
N SER A 100 -4.43 -0.58 -13.58
CA SER A 100 -4.53 -1.88 -14.26
C SER A 100 -3.70 -2.96 -13.58
N TRP A 101 -2.54 -2.59 -13.00
CA TRP A 101 -1.74 -3.50 -12.19
C TRP A 101 -2.44 -3.81 -10.86
N LEU A 102 -2.96 -2.81 -10.12
CA LEU A 102 -3.68 -3.03 -8.87
C LEU A 102 -4.88 -3.95 -9.02
N LEU A 103 -5.65 -3.80 -10.10
CA LEU A 103 -6.82 -4.65 -10.35
C LEU A 103 -6.43 -6.13 -10.51
N ARG A 104 -5.27 -6.43 -11.09
CA ARG A 104 -4.75 -7.79 -11.24
C ARG A 104 -4.00 -8.32 -10.02
N ALA A 105 -3.40 -7.42 -9.23
CA ALA A 105 -2.60 -7.78 -8.05
C ALA A 105 -3.48 -8.38 -6.95
N LYS A 106 -3.01 -9.44 -6.33
CA LYS A 106 -3.72 -10.14 -5.24
C LYS A 106 -2.74 -10.81 -4.30
N GLY A 107 -3.14 -10.93 -3.04
CA GLY A 107 -2.42 -11.72 -2.08
C GLY A 107 -2.36 -13.20 -2.47
N ARG A 108 -1.42 -13.90 -1.88
CA ARG A 108 -1.17 -15.35 -2.16
C ARG A 108 -2.44 -16.19 -2.03
N GLU A 109 -3.28 -15.91 -1.05
CA GLU A 109 -4.56 -16.59 -0.83
C GLU A 109 -5.56 -16.38 -1.96
N GLY A 110 -5.43 -15.35 -2.76
CA GLY A 110 -6.23 -15.15 -3.97
C GLY A 110 -5.98 -16.19 -5.10
N HIS A 111 -4.94 -17.03 -4.96
CA HIS A 111 -4.67 -18.13 -5.89
C HIS A 111 -5.30 -19.42 -5.39
N TRP A 112 -5.96 -20.18 -6.30
CA TRP A 112 -6.74 -21.36 -5.96
C TRP A 112 -6.00 -22.41 -5.10
N PHE A 113 -4.71 -22.67 -5.41
CA PHE A 113 -3.89 -23.65 -4.69
C PHE A 113 -3.61 -23.22 -3.24
N TRP A 114 -3.21 -21.96 -3.03
CA TRP A 114 -2.95 -21.44 -1.69
C TRP A 114 -4.24 -21.31 -0.88
N ARG A 115 -5.35 -20.93 -1.51
CA ARG A 115 -6.68 -20.89 -0.90
C ARG A 115 -7.07 -22.27 -0.35
N TRP A 116 -6.91 -23.32 -1.19
CA TRP A 116 -7.13 -24.69 -0.76
C TRP A 116 -6.23 -25.07 0.41
N LYS A 117 -4.95 -24.77 0.35
CA LYS A 117 -3.97 -25.05 1.42
C LYS A 117 -4.34 -24.36 2.73
N PHE A 118 -4.69 -23.07 2.72
CA PHE A 118 -5.09 -22.34 3.92
C PHE A 118 -6.38 -22.88 4.53
N LYS A 119 -7.33 -23.36 3.73
CA LYS A 119 -8.56 -23.99 4.22
C LYS A 119 -8.33 -25.34 4.87
N THR A 120 -7.33 -26.09 4.46
CA THR A 120 -7.16 -27.51 4.84
C THR A 120 -5.99 -27.76 5.78
N ALA A 121 -4.85 -27.14 5.56
CA ALA A 121 -3.60 -27.48 6.22
C ALA A 121 -3.15 -26.47 7.28
N ASP A 122 -3.48 -25.20 7.14
CA ASP A 122 -3.02 -24.15 8.05
C ASP A 122 -4.15 -23.70 8.98
N ARG A 123 -4.19 -24.29 10.18
CA ARG A 123 -5.18 -23.97 11.22
C ARG A 123 -4.67 -23.01 12.29
N ASN A 124 -3.40 -22.63 12.21
CA ASN A 124 -2.76 -21.81 13.24
C ASN A 124 -3.11 -20.32 13.12
N VAL A 125 -3.49 -19.90 11.92
CA VAL A 125 -3.93 -18.53 11.64
C VAL A 125 -5.37 -18.60 11.13
N ARG A 126 -6.28 -17.92 11.82
CA ARG A 126 -7.69 -17.93 11.45
C ARG A 126 -8.01 -16.70 10.62
N PHE A 127 -8.26 -16.92 9.34
CA PHE A 127 -8.78 -15.95 8.40
C PHE A 127 -9.55 -16.66 7.29
N ASP A 128 -10.43 -15.94 6.62
CA ASP A 128 -11.14 -16.45 5.46
C ASP A 128 -10.30 -16.24 4.18
N PRO A 129 -9.71 -17.29 3.58
CA PRO A 129 -8.86 -17.15 2.39
C PRO A 129 -9.65 -16.80 1.11
N ASP A 130 -10.99 -16.80 1.14
CA ASP A 130 -11.81 -16.31 0.04
C ASP A 130 -11.85 -14.77 0.03
N LYS A 131 -11.51 -14.13 1.16
CA LYS A 131 -11.41 -12.69 1.35
C LYS A 131 -9.95 -12.27 1.29
N TYR A 132 -9.55 -11.69 0.16
CA TYR A 132 -8.17 -11.30 -0.06
C TYR A 132 -8.03 -9.88 -0.59
N GLY A 133 -6.96 -9.23 -0.19
CA GLY A 133 -6.61 -7.89 -0.58
C GLY A 133 -5.32 -7.84 -1.40
N TRP A 134 -4.42 -6.94 -1.00
CA TRP A 134 -3.14 -6.70 -1.64
C TRP A 134 -1.97 -7.00 -0.70
N PRO A 135 -0.89 -7.55 -1.24
CA PRO A 135 0.32 -7.90 -0.49
C PRO A 135 1.28 -6.73 -0.41
N TRP A 136 2.29 -6.82 0.47
CA TRP A 136 3.45 -5.92 0.48
C TRP A 136 4.27 -6.04 -0.80
N VAL A 137 4.55 -7.26 -1.21
CA VAL A 137 5.27 -7.61 -2.44
C VAL A 137 4.54 -8.75 -3.14
N THR A 138 4.73 -8.86 -4.44
CA THR A 138 4.11 -9.91 -5.26
C THR A 138 4.37 -11.30 -4.67
N GLY A 139 3.33 -12.12 -4.57
CA GLY A 139 3.42 -13.50 -4.05
C GLY A 139 3.41 -13.64 -2.53
N SER A 140 3.37 -12.55 -1.75
CA SER A 140 3.10 -12.60 -0.31
C SER A 140 1.61 -12.57 0.01
N ALA A 141 1.22 -12.80 1.26
CA ALA A 141 -0.16 -12.74 1.71
C ALA A 141 -0.70 -11.29 1.70
N SER A 142 -2.03 -11.14 1.73
CA SER A 142 -2.68 -9.84 1.88
C SER A 142 -2.44 -9.26 3.27
N TRP A 143 -2.25 -7.93 3.32
CA TRP A 143 -2.05 -7.18 4.55
C TRP A 143 -2.96 -5.97 4.61
N VAL A 144 -3.24 -5.49 5.82
CA VAL A 144 -4.19 -4.40 6.08
C VAL A 144 -3.77 -3.11 5.37
N ILE A 145 -2.53 -2.64 5.58
CA ILE A 145 -2.04 -1.38 5.01
C ILE A 145 -2.02 -1.39 3.47
N PRO A 146 -1.38 -2.37 2.81
CA PRO A 146 -1.43 -2.45 1.35
C PRO A 146 -2.84 -2.50 0.79
N THR A 147 -3.75 -3.23 1.45
CA THR A 147 -5.15 -3.34 1.03
C THR A 147 -5.87 -2.02 1.16
N ALA A 148 -5.74 -1.31 2.29
CA ALA A 148 -6.40 -0.03 2.51
C ALA A 148 -5.95 1.02 1.48
N PHE A 149 -4.64 1.17 1.25
CA PHE A 149 -4.13 2.14 0.27
C PHE A 149 -4.48 1.76 -1.18
N SER A 150 -4.55 0.47 -1.50
CA SER A 150 -4.99 0.02 -2.83
C SER A 150 -6.46 0.36 -3.09
N ILE A 151 -7.33 0.19 -2.08
CA ILE A 151 -8.74 0.61 -2.17
C ILE A 151 -8.82 2.12 -2.39
N ILE A 152 -8.10 2.92 -1.60
CA ILE A 152 -8.09 4.39 -1.74
C ILE A 152 -7.62 4.79 -3.14
N ALA A 153 -6.55 4.19 -3.65
CA ALA A 153 -6.01 4.50 -4.97
C ALA A 153 -7.02 4.20 -6.09
N ILE A 154 -7.67 3.03 -6.04
CA ILE A 154 -8.68 2.63 -7.03
C ILE A 154 -9.92 3.52 -6.91
N GLU A 155 -10.42 3.81 -5.70
CA GLU A 155 -11.57 4.69 -5.50
C GLU A 155 -11.33 6.11 -6.04
N GLN A 156 -10.16 6.69 -5.79
CA GLN A 156 -9.80 8.00 -6.31
C GLN A 156 -9.77 8.05 -7.84
N PHE A 157 -9.35 6.97 -8.48
CA PHE A 157 -9.29 6.86 -9.93
C PHE A 157 -10.68 6.66 -10.54
N THR A 158 -11.53 5.87 -9.90
CA THR A 158 -12.82 5.44 -10.43
C THR A 158 -13.96 6.43 -10.24
N VAL A 159 -13.73 7.59 -9.61
CA VAL A 159 -14.78 8.61 -9.42
C VAL A 159 -15.52 8.94 -10.73
N CYS A 160 -14.81 8.92 -11.86
CA CYS A 160 -15.38 9.22 -13.19
C CYS A 160 -15.63 7.98 -14.08
N ASN A 161 -15.02 6.81 -13.77
CA ASN A 161 -15.03 5.62 -14.63
C ASN A 161 -15.08 4.31 -13.82
N ARG A 162 -16.15 4.15 -13.02
CA ARG A 162 -16.32 2.96 -12.21
C ARG A 162 -16.64 1.74 -13.09
N SER A 163 -15.77 0.73 -13.09
CA SER A 163 -15.95 -0.53 -13.78
C SER A 163 -16.45 -1.61 -12.81
N GLU A 164 -17.16 -2.62 -13.33
CA GLU A 164 -17.59 -3.77 -12.53
C GLU A 164 -16.38 -4.51 -11.89
N GLU A 165 -15.26 -4.55 -12.59
CA GLU A 165 -14.03 -5.15 -12.09
C GLU A 165 -13.46 -4.37 -10.89
N SER A 166 -13.42 -3.03 -10.96
CA SER A 166 -12.96 -2.18 -9.86
C SER A 166 -13.88 -2.31 -8.64
N GLU A 167 -15.20 -2.33 -8.83
CA GLU A 167 -16.16 -2.53 -7.75
C GLU A 167 -15.98 -3.88 -7.06
N LYS A 168 -15.89 -4.95 -7.82
CA LYS A 168 -15.64 -6.30 -7.27
C LYS A 168 -14.34 -6.37 -6.50
N ARG A 169 -13.29 -5.72 -7.02
CA ARG A 169 -11.98 -5.77 -6.41
C ARG A 169 -11.93 -4.96 -5.10
N ILE A 170 -12.56 -3.79 -5.06
CA ILE A 170 -12.74 -2.97 -3.86
C ILE A 170 -13.54 -3.74 -2.81
N HIS A 171 -14.70 -4.29 -3.21
CA HIS A 171 -15.56 -5.04 -2.30
C HIS A 171 -14.81 -6.19 -1.61
N LEU A 172 -14.05 -6.96 -2.38
CA LEU A 172 -13.24 -8.07 -1.86
C LEU A 172 -12.16 -7.60 -0.89
N GLY A 173 -11.53 -6.46 -1.17
CA GLY A 173 -10.57 -5.82 -0.26
C GLY A 173 -11.21 -5.34 1.04
N VAL A 174 -12.39 -4.74 0.97
CA VAL A 174 -13.17 -4.33 2.15
C VAL A 174 -13.56 -5.54 3.00
N GLU A 175 -14.04 -6.63 2.38
CA GLU A 175 -14.35 -7.86 3.08
C GLU A 175 -13.11 -8.45 3.78
N MET A 176 -11.94 -8.39 3.14
CA MET A 176 -10.67 -8.78 3.77
C MET A 176 -10.35 -7.92 4.98
N LEU A 177 -10.49 -6.61 4.90
CA LEU A 177 -10.27 -5.71 6.04
C LEU A 177 -11.22 -6.05 7.20
N LEU A 178 -12.50 -6.28 6.92
CA LEU A 178 -13.48 -6.66 7.94
C LEU A 178 -13.13 -8.02 8.59
N ASP A 179 -12.69 -9.00 7.81
CA ASP A 179 -12.24 -10.31 8.31
C ASP A 179 -11.00 -10.21 9.21
N ARG A 180 -10.16 -9.20 9.01
CA ARG A 180 -8.94 -8.95 9.81
C ARG A 180 -9.15 -7.98 10.98
N ALA A 181 -10.34 -7.44 11.17
CA ALA A 181 -10.62 -6.55 12.30
C ALA A 181 -10.42 -7.27 13.64
N CYS A 182 -9.78 -6.60 14.58
CA CYS A 182 -9.58 -7.10 15.93
C CYS A 182 -10.90 -7.09 16.72
N VAL A 183 -11.04 -7.99 17.70
CA VAL A 183 -12.25 -8.11 18.54
C VAL A 183 -12.57 -6.80 19.27
N ASP A 184 -11.52 -6.09 19.71
CA ASP A 184 -11.65 -4.81 20.42
C ASP A 184 -11.79 -3.59 19.47
N GLY A 185 -12.01 -3.84 18.16
CA GLY A 185 -12.04 -2.83 17.11
C GLY A 185 -10.67 -2.50 16.55
N GLY A 186 -10.64 -1.79 15.42
CA GLY A 186 -9.39 -1.45 14.72
C GLY A 186 -8.69 -2.65 14.10
N TRP A 187 -7.43 -2.44 13.71
CA TRP A 187 -6.60 -3.44 13.02
C TRP A 187 -5.18 -3.46 13.57
N ASN A 188 -4.54 -4.62 13.48
CA ASN A 188 -3.09 -4.75 13.49
C ASN A 188 -2.56 -4.89 12.05
N SER A 189 -1.28 -5.22 11.89
CA SER A 189 -0.67 -5.32 10.55
C SER A 189 -1.27 -6.42 9.67
N GLY A 190 -1.84 -7.49 10.24
CA GLY A 190 -2.25 -8.67 9.49
C GLY A 190 -3.51 -9.36 10.02
N ASN A 191 -3.38 -10.33 10.91
CA ASN A 191 -4.47 -11.16 11.38
C ASN A 191 -4.93 -10.78 12.78
N SER A 192 -6.24 -10.86 13.02
CA SER A 192 -6.83 -10.60 14.33
C SER A 192 -6.67 -11.75 15.33
N LEU A 193 -6.38 -12.96 14.83
CA LEU A 193 -6.25 -14.16 15.66
C LEU A 193 -5.07 -15.02 15.17
N VAL A 194 -4.15 -15.35 16.08
CA VAL A 194 -3.00 -16.22 15.82
C VAL A 194 -2.87 -17.26 16.93
N TYR A 195 -2.75 -18.52 16.58
CA TYR A 195 -2.71 -19.66 17.52
C TYR A 195 -3.90 -19.67 18.54
N GLY A 196 -5.06 -19.18 18.11
CA GLY A 196 -6.24 -19.09 18.99
C GLY A 196 -6.22 -17.91 19.97
N VAL A 197 -5.19 -17.06 19.91
CA VAL A 197 -5.06 -15.85 20.77
C VAL A 197 -5.50 -14.64 19.97
N PRO A 198 -6.50 -13.87 20.48
CA PRO A 198 -6.88 -12.60 19.88
C PRO A 198 -5.74 -11.57 19.99
N LEU A 199 -5.40 -10.92 18.90
CA LEU A 199 -4.43 -9.84 18.87
C LEU A 199 -5.13 -8.49 18.99
N ARG A 200 -4.47 -7.53 19.66
CA ARG A 200 -4.95 -6.16 19.81
C ARG A 200 -4.58 -5.28 18.61
N PRO A 201 -5.35 -4.21 18.38
CA PRO A 201 -4.99 -3.21 17.38
C PRO A 201 -3.60 -2.62 17.65
N GLY A 202 -2.81 -2.43 16.58
CA GLY A 202 -1.48 -1.82 16.69
C GLY A 202 -0.39 -2.68 17.33
N SER A 203 -0.72 -3.86 17.86
CA SER A 203 0.30 -4.80 18.35
C SER A 203 1.02 -5.47 17.18
N GLY A 204 2.34 -5.33 17.12
CA GLY A 204 3.16 -6.18 16.25
C GLY A 204 3.08 -7.64 16.75
N ALA A 205 3.08 -8.61 15.85
CA ALA A 205 2.92 -10.04 16.14
C ALA A 205 3.90 -10.62 17.21
N ASN A 206 4.91 -9.85 17.60
CA ASN A 206 5.96 -10.30 18.54
C ASN A 206 5.80 -9.82 19.99
N SER A 207 4.81 -8.98 20.31
CA SER A 207 4.73 -8.37 21.64
C SER A 207 3.81 -9.06 22.64
N GLU A 208 2.97 -10.01 22.20
CA GLU A 208 1.92 -10.59 23.06
C GLU A 208 1.87 -12.14 23.07
N LEU A 209 2.83 -12.84 22.49
CA LEU A 209 2.91 -14.30 22.70
C LEU A 209 3.36 -14.54 24.14
N PRO A 210 2.63 -15.35 24.94
CA PRO A 210 3.06 -15.70 26.28
C PRO A 210 4.44 -16.33 26.19
N ARG A 211 5.40 -15.77 26.91
CA ARG A 211 6.72 -16.40 27.11
C ARG A 211 6.46 -17.70 27.89
N SER A 212 6.67 -18.81 27.23
CA SER A 212 6.68 -20.14 27.82
C SER A 212 7.76 -20.27 28.88
#